data_87899cfac0bd6a3de6f4bb1495237027
#
_entry.id   87899cfac0bd6a3de6f4bb1495237027
#
_cell.length_a   1.000
_cell.length_b   1.000
_cell.length_c   1.000
_cell.angle_alpha   90.00
_cell.angle_beta   90.00
_cell.angle_gamma   90.00
#
_symmetry.space_group_name_H-M   'P 1'
#
loop_
_entity.id
_entity.type
_entity.pdbx_description
1 polymer ?
#
loop_
_entity_poly.entity_id
_entity_poly.type
_entity_poly.pdbx_seq_one_letter_code
_entity_poly.pdbx_strand_id
1 'polypeptide(L)'
;SHDFGKDIIPTMLNDGKSLYAYKFKGYWKDVGTIDSLWEANMDLLNKNNELNLDDPNWKIYTEDIPTLPHYVGPTGKVEHCYINQGAVIRGHAVDSVLFNNVDIDEDAFVSQAVLMPNVKVGKGAKIYRAIVADGVKIDDGAVVGSPDSEEIVLISKRVKKGE
;
A
#
# COMPACT_ATOMS: atom_id res chain seq x y z
N SER A 1 -11.28 15.80 -25.21
CA SER A 1 -10.86 14.73 -24.33
C SER A 1 -10.78 13.44 -25.14
N HIS A 2 -10.01 12.46 -24.69
CA HIS A 2 -9.85 11.15 -25.33
C HIS A 2 -10.12 10.05 -24.32
N ASP A 3 -11.01 10.34 -23.38
CA ASP A 3 -11.43 9.41 -22.35
C ASP A 3 -12.36 8.33 -22.96
N PHE A 4 -12.07 7.07 -22.70
CA PHE A 4 -12.86 5.96 -23.25
C PHE A 4 -14.30 5.98 -22.75
N GLY A 5 -14.51 6.21 -21.46
CA GLY A 5 -15.85 6.20 -20.85
C GLY A 5 -16.69 7.42 -21.17
N LYS A 6 -16.05 8.62 -21.20
CA LYS A 6 -16.74 9.89 -21.39
C LYS A 6 -16.93 10.28 -22.86
N ASP A 7 -15.95 9.93 -23.71
CA ASP A 7 -15.93 10.43 -25.08
C ASP A 7 -16.01 9.32 -26.13
N ILE A 8 -15.10 8.36 -26.09
CA ILE A 8 -14.91 7.40 -27.20
C ILE A 8 -16.11 6.44 -27.30
N ILE A 9 -16.46 5.78 -26.20
CA ILE A 9 -17.56 4.79 -26.19
C ILE A 9 -18.91 5.46 -26.50
N PRO A 10 -19.28 6.61 -25.89
CA PRO A 10 -20.49 7.32 -26.24
C PRO A 10 -20.53 7.77 -27.70
N THR A 11 -19.43 8.27 -28.23
CA THR A 11 -19.36 8.67 -29.65
C THR A 11 -19.56 7.48 -30.57
N MET A 12 -18.92 6.35 -30.31
CA MET A 12 -19.08 5.14 -31.12
C MET A 12 -20.53 4.59 -31.09
N LEU A 13 -21.19 4.70 -29.93
CA LEU A 13 -22.61 4.32 -29.80
C LEU A 13 -23.50 5.24 -30.63
N ASN A 14 -23.26 6.56 -30.56
CA ASN A 14 -24.03 7.56 -31.33
C ASN A 14 -23.80 7.40 -32.84
N ASP A 15 -22.61 7.00 -33.25
CA ASP A 15 -22.27 6.71 -34.65
C ASP A 15 -22.79 5.34 -35.14
N GLY A 16 -23.57 4.63 -34.33
CA GLY A 16 -24.15 3.34 -34.70
C GLY A 16 -23.13 2.21 -34.85
N LYS A 17 -21.95 2.33 -34.22
CA LYS A 17 -20.93 1.26 -34.25
C LYS A 17 -21.38 0.09 -33.39
N SER A 18 -21.07 -1.13 -33.81
CA SER A 18 -21.31 -2.34 -33.03
C SER A 18 -20.34 -2.41 -31.86
N LEU A 19 -20.83 -2.30 -30.63
CA LEU A 19 -20.07 -2.46 -29.41
C LEU A 19 -20.49 -3.74 -28.69
N TYR A 20 -19.50 -4.47 -28.19
CA TYR A 20 -19.73 -5.71 -27.47
C TYR A 20 -19.07 -5.61 -26.09
N ALA A 21 -19.81 -6.00 -25.04
CA ALA A 21 -19.27 -6.09 -23.70
C ALA A 21 -18.70 -7.49 -23.43
N TYR A 22 -17.43 -7.54 -23.03
CA TYR A 22 -16.83 -8.77 -22.53
C TYR A 22 -16.96 -8.81 -21.00
N LYS A 23 -17.68 -9.81 -20.48
CA LYS A 23 -17.82 -9.99 -19.04
C LYS A 23 -16.55 -10.64 -18.47
N PHE A 24 -15.68 -9.83 -17.90
CA PHE A 24 -14.48 -10.28 -17.24
C PHE A 24 -14.82 -11.06 -15.96
N LYS A 25 -14.07 -12.14 -15.69
CA LYS A 25 -14.11 -12.89 -14.44
C LYS A 25 -12.70 -12.86 -13.86
N GLY A 26 -12.57 -12.57 -12.58
CA GLY A 26 -11.30 -12.45 -11.88
C GLY A 26 -11.20 -11.16 -11.09
N TYR A 27 -10.06 -10.94 -10.46
CA TYR A 27 -9.81 -9.73 -9.69
C TYR A 27 -9.68 -8.51 -10.60
N TRP A 28 -10.46 -7.48 -10.32
CA TRP A 28 -10.36 -6.16 -10.93
C TRP A 28 -10.71 -5.10 -9.89
N LYS A 29 -9.88 -4.07 -9.75
CA LYS A 29 -10.12 -2.97 -8.84
C LYS A 29 -9.67 -1.65 -9.45
N ASP A 30 -10.54 -0.64 -9.39
CA ASP A 30 -10.20 0.74 -9.73
C ASP A 30 -9.57 1.42 -8.51
N VAL A 31 -8.35 1.92 -8.65
CA VAL A 31 -7.58 2.55 -7.58
C VAL A 31 -7.53 4.09 -7.74
N GLY A 32 -8.60 4.69 -8.19
CA GLY A 32 -8.73 6.13 -8.42
C GLY A 32 -8.87 7.00 -7.15
N THR A 33 -9.00 6.42 -5.96
CA THR A 33 -9.12 7.11 -4.68
C THR A 33 -8.13 6.59 -3.66
N ILE A 34 -7.91 7.35 -2.57
CA ILE A 34 -7.04 6.94 -1.45
C ILE A 34 -7.56 5.63 -0.84
N ASP A 35 -8.88 5.56 -0.61
CA ASP A 35 -9.52 4.38 -0.03
C ASP A 35 -9.30 3.14 -0.91
N SER A 36 -9.58 3.25 -2.21
CA SER A 36 -9.41 2.13 -3.13
C SER A 36 -7.94 1.70 -3.30
N LEU A 37 -6.98 2.63 -3.21
CA LEU A 37 -5.56 2.31 -3.21
C LEU A 37 -5.17 1.55 -1.93
N TRP A 38 -5.64 2.01 -0.77
CA TRP A 38 -5.39 1.32 0.50
C TRP A 38 -6.01 -0.07 0.49
N GLU A 39 -7.27 -0.19 0.12
CA GLU A 39 -7.97 -1.48 0.02
C GLU A 39 -7.28 -2.45 -0.94
N ALA A 40 -6.83 -1.98 -2.13
CA ALA A 40 -6.12 -2.82 -3.08
C ALA A 40 -4.80 -3.40 -2.51
N ASN A 41 -4.13 -2.64 -1.64
CA ASN A 41 -2.95 -3.14 -0.92
C ASN A 41 -3.35 -4.12 0.20
N MET A 42 -4.42 -3.86 0.93
CA MET A 42 -4.92 -4.77 1.97
C MET A 42 -5.47 -6.08 1.36
N ASP A 43 -6.01 -6.04 0.15
CA ASP A 43 -6.43 -7.24 -0.59
C ASP A 43 -5.28 -8.24 -0.78
N LEU A 44 -4.02 -7.79 -0.86
CA LEU A 44 -2.85 -8.68 -0.89
C LEU A 44 -2.76 -9.58 0.34
N LEU A 45 -3.17 -9.09 1.51
CA LEU A 45 -3.13 -9.82 2.77
C LEU A 45 -4.28 -10.85 2.89
N ASN A 46 -5.33 -10.69 2.09
CA ASN A 46 -6.49 -11.58 2.14
C ASN A 46 -6.26 -12.85 1.29
N LYS A 47 -5.98 -13.96 1.92
CA LYS A 47 -5.75 -15.26 1.25
C LYS A 47 -6.97 -15.82 0.49
N ASN A 48 -8.17 -15.32 0.76
CA ASN A 48 -9.40 -15.75 0.08
C ASN A 48 -9.73 -14.86 -1.14
N ASN A 49 -8.86 -13.96 -1.49
CA ASN A 49 -8.97 -13.07 -2.63
C ASN A 49 -8.62 -13.80 -3.93
N GLU A 50 -9.26 -13.42 -5.05
CA GLU A 50 -8.93 -13.93 -6.40
C GLU A 50 -7.62 -13.33 -6.96
N LEU A 51 -7.01 -12.35 -6.28
CA LEU A 51 -5.75 -11.75 -6.66
C LEU A 51 -4.60 -12.75 -6.48
N ASN A 52 -4.02 -13.18 -7.59
CA ASN A 52 -2.85 -14.06 -7.60
C ASN A 52 -1.68 -13.35 -8.30
N LEU A 53 -0.70 -12.88 -7.53
CA LEU A 53 0.52 -12.26 -8.05
C LEU A 53 1.65 -13.27 -8.29
N ASP A 54 1.49 -14.52 -7.80
CA ASP A 54 2.50 -15.57 -7.89
C ASP A 54 2.20 -16.60 -8.99
N ASP A 55 1.39 -16.26 -9.99
CA ASP A 55 1.09 -17.17 -11.09
C ASP A 55 2.35 -17.42 -11.93
N PRO A 56 2.91 -18.64 -11.93
CA PRO A 56 4.12 -18.95 -12.68
C PRO A 56 3.92 -18.90 -14.20
N ASN A 57 2.67 -19.00 -14.67
CA ASN A 57 2.33 -18.93 -16.10
C ASN A 57 2.10 -17.49 -16.57
N TRP A 58 1.91 -16.55 -15.64
CA TRP A 58 1.71 -15.14 -15.95
C TRP A 58 2.57 -14.26 -15.05
N LYS A 59 3.87 -14.34 -15.25
CA LYS A 59 4.83 -13.60 -14.46
C LYS A 59 4.74 -12.09 -14.74
N ILE A 60 4.56 -11.31 -13.66
CA ILE A 60 4.62 -9.86 -13.72
C ILE A 60 6.08 -9.43 -13.60
N TYR A 61 6.57 -8.71 -14.63
CA TYR A 61 7.93 -8.18 -14.64
C TYR A 61 7.91 -6.75 -14.11
N THR A 62 8.85 -6.45 -13.23
CA THR A 62 9.08 -5.13 -12.66
C THR A 62 10.57 -4.86 -12.54
N GLU A 63 10.95 -3.61 -12.31
CA GLU A 63 12.35 -3.29 -11.99
C GLU A 63 12.71 -3.89 -10.63
N ASP A 64 13.84 -4.57 -10.60
CA ASP A 64 14.40 -5.10 -9.37
C ASP A 64 15.36 -4.06 -8.77
N ILE A 65 15.03 -3.57 -7.57
CA ILE A 65 15.90 -2.62 -6.85
C ILE A 65 16.93 -3.45 -6.08
N PRO A 66 18.23 -3.37 -6.42
CA PRO A 66 19.24 -4.16 -5.75
C PRO A 66 19.43 -3.67 -4.30
N THR A 67 18.80 -4.35 -3.37
CA THR A 67 18.92 -4.09 -1.94
C THR A 67 19.16 -5.40 -1.18
N LEU A 68 19.50 -5.28 0.10
CA LEU A 68 19.58 -6.43 0.99
C LEU A 68 18.19 -7.03 1.24
N PRO A 69 18.08 -8.30 1.62
CA PRO A 69 16.83 -8.84 2.15
C PRO A 69 16.29 -7.99 3.30
N HIS A 70 14.98 -8.08 3.57
CA HIS A 70 14.42 -7.43 4.77
C HIS A 70 15.03 -8.05 6.04
N TYR A 71 15.13 -7.24 7.09
CA TYR A 71 15.68 -7.64 8.38
C TYR A 71 14.71 -7.31 9.52
N VAL A 72 14.36 -8.30 10.31
CA VAL A 72 13.60 -8.13 11.54
C VAL A 72 14.57 -8.22 12.72
N GLY A 73 14.74 -7.11 13.43
CA GLY A 73 15.67 -7.01 14.57
C GLY A 73 15.18 -7.77 15.80
N PRO A 74 16.02 -7.86 16.85
CA PRO A 74 15.70 -8.64 18.06
C PRO A 74 14.43 -8.17 18.79
N THR A 75 14.09 -6.89 18.70
CA THR A 75 12.88 -6.27 19.28
C THR A 75 11.74 -6.21 18.28
N GLY A 76 12.00 -6.47 17.01
CA GLY A 76 11.04 -6.40 15.92
C GLY A 76 9.98 -7.49 16.01
N LYS A 77 8.72 -7.12 15.73
CA LYS A 77 7.60 -8.05 15.60
C LYS A 77 6.87 -7.79 14.31
N VAL A 78 6.49 -8.86 13.62
CA VAL A 78 5.75 -8.78 12.36
C VAL A 78 4.63 -9.80 12.37
N GLU A 79 3.42 -9.34 12.13
CA GLU A 79 2.23 -10.18 12.10
C GLU A 79 1.42 -9.85 10.83
N HIS A 80 1.19 -10.83 9.96
CA HIS A 80 0.34 -10.72 8.79
C HIS A 80 0.69 -9.50 7.91
N CYS A 81 1.95 -9.42 7.44
CA CYS A 81 2.47 -8.32 6.62
C CYS A 81 3.11 -8.85 5.33
N TYR A 82 2.98 -8.09 4.26
CA TYR A 82 3.92 -8.17 3.14
C TYR A 82 5.08 -7.20 3.36
N ILE A 83 6.30 -7.71 3.24
CA ILE A 83 7.51 -6.93 3.50
C ILE A 83 8.44 -7.08 2.30
N ASN A 84 8.77 -5.97 1.68
CA ASN A 84 9.68 -5.95 0.55
C ASN A 84 11.15 -5.88 1.02
N GLN A 85 12.06 -6.11 0.08
CA GLN A 85 13.51 -6.11 0.34
C GLN A 85 14.02 -4.75 0.83
N GLY A 86 15.11 -4.75 1.59
CA GLY A 86 15.70 -3.57 2.20
C GLY A 86 14.97 -3.04 3.43
N ALA A 87 13.81 -3.58 3.78
CA ALA A 87 13.09 -3.14 4.98
C ALA A 87 13.83 -3.56 6.25
N VAL A 88 13.87 -2.67 7.25
CA VAL A 88 14.46 -2.92 8.58
C VAL A 88 13.38 -2.67 9.64
N ILE A 89 13.07 -3.70 10.43
CA ILE A 89 11.97 -3.65 11.39
C ILE A 89 12.50 -3.93 12.78
N ARG A 90 12.51 -2.93 13.64
CA ARG A 90 12.86 -3.01 15.06
C ARG A 90 11.67 -2.79 15.98
N GLY A 91 10.59 -2.20 15.45
CA GLY A 91 9.28 -2.02 16.09
C GLY A 91 8.29 -3.14 15.78
N HIS A 92 7.02 -2.85 15.85
CA HIS A 92 5.94 -3.81 15.59
C HIS A 92 5.11 -3.38 14.37
N ALA A 93 4.96 -4.27 13.41
CA ALA A 93 4.08 -4.09 12.24
C ALA A 93 3.04 -5.21 12.20
N VAL A 94 1.77 -4.84 12.01
CA VAL A 94 0.65 -5.78 11.91
C VAL A 94 -0.29 -5.37 10.78
N ASP A 95 -0.85 -6.35 10.03
CA ASP A 95 -1.79 -6.15 8.93
C ASP A 95 -1.37 -5.05 7.96
N SER A 96 -0.11 -5.05 7.52
CA SER A 96 0.48 -3.92 6.78
C SER A 96 1.27 -4.37 5.56
N VAL A 97 1.39 -3.46 4.59
CA VAL A 97 2.22 -3.63 3.39
C VAL A 97 3.40 -2.66 3.47
N LEU A 98 4.62 -3.21 3.53
CA LEU A 98 5.86 -2.46 3.67
C LEU A 98 6.67 -2.58 2.37
N PHE A 99 6.84 -1.45 1.69
CA PHE A 99 7.61 -1.39 0.44
C PHE A 99 9.13 -1.38 0.71
N ASN A 100 9.91 -1.24 -0.36
CA ASN A 100 11.37 -1.30 -0.29
C ASN A 100 11.96 -0.25 0.67
N ASN A 101 13.01 -0.64 1.41
CA ASN A 101 13.79 0.24 2.28
C ASN A 101 12.97 0.95 3.38
N VAL A 102 11.82 0.41 3.76
CA VAL A 102 11.07 0.91 4.91
C VAL A 102 11.87 0.64 6.19
N ASP A 103 12.00 1.66 7.04
CA ASP A 103 12.69 1.56 8.34
C ASP A 103 11.69 1.85 9.47
N ILE A 104 11.43 0.86 10.32
CA ILE A 104 10.56 0.97 11.50
C ILE A 104 11.43 0.84 12.76
N ASP A 105 11.59 1.94 13.49
CA ASP A 105 12.46 2.00 14.65
C ASP A 105 11.83 1.33 15.89
N GLU A 106 12.64 1.21 16.97
CA GLU A 106 12.25 0.58 18.22
C GLU A 106 10.98 1.21 18.82
N ASP A 107 10.18 0.39 19.48
CA ASP A 107 8.92 0.80 20.15
C ASP A 107 7.88 1.44 19.21
N ALA A 108 8.15 1.55 17.90
CA ALA A 108 7.17 2.01 16.93
C ALA A 108 6.10 0.93 16.70
N PHE A 109 4.87 1.38 16.42
CA PHE A 109 3.73 0.52 16.12
C PHE A 109 3.06 0.94 14.82
N VAL A 110 2.93 0.01 13.88
CA VAL A 110 2.32 0.22 12.56
C VAL A 110 1.21 -0.80 12.36
N SER A 111 0.00 -0.34 12.11
CA SER A 111 -1.16 -1.20 11.92
C SER A 111 -2.01 -0.76 10.75
N GLN A 112 -2.44 -1.71 9.90
CA GLN A 112 -3.30 -1.49 8.74
C GLN A 112 -2.77 -0.36 7.84
N ALA A 113 -1.46 -0.34 7.62
CA ALA A 113 -0.79 0.73 6.89
C ALA A 113 -0.10 0.24 5.62
N VAL A 114 -0.04 1.14 4.65
CA VAL A 114 0.76 1.00 3.43
C VAL A 114 1.92 1.99 3.52
N LEU A 115 3.12 1.48 3.78
CA LEU A 115 4.31 2.31 3.82
C LEU A 115 5.04 2.21 2.47
N MET A 116 5.02 3.30 1.71
CA MET A 116 5.67 3.39 0.40
C MET A 116 7.20 3.34 0.54
N PRO A 117 7.98 3.21 -0.55
CA PRO A 117 9.43 3.06 -0.47
C PRO A 117 10.11 4.15 0.38
N ASN A 118 11.21 3.77 1.04
CA ASN A 118 12.08 4.67 1.79
C ASN A 118 11.43 5.40 2.98
N VAL A 119 10.22 5.00 3.40
CA VAL A 119 9.55 5.57 4.58
C VAL A 119 10.35 5.23 5.84
N LYS A 120 10.50 6.23 6.72
CA LYS A 120 11.16 6.09 8.03
C LYS A 120 10.19 6.39 9.15
N VAL A 121 9.97 5.41 10.01
CA VAL A 121 9.12 5.52 11.19
C VAL A 121 10.01 5.60 12.42
N GLY A 122 9.98 6.75 13.10
CA GLY A 122 10.82 7.02 14.26
C GLY A 122 10.42 6.24 15.50
N LYS A 123 11.31 6.24 16.49
CA LYS A 123 11.16 5.51 17.74
C LYS A 123 9.86 5.85 18.46
N GLY A 124 9.10 4.82 18.84
CA GLY A 124 7.84 4.97 19.56
C GLY A 124 6.71 5.68 18.79
N ALA A 125 6.89 5.93 17.49
CA ALA A 125 5.82 6.47 16.65
C ALA A 125 4.70 5.45 16.45
N LYS A 126 3.48 5.93 16.22
CA LYS A 126 2.31 5.07 16.01
C LYS A 126 1.60 5.45 14.74
N ILE A 127 1.32 4.45 13.90
CA ILE A 127 0.63 4.63 12.61
C ILE A 127 -0.55 3.66 12.57
N TYR A 128 -1.73 4.22 12.31
CA TYR A 128 -2.96 3.45 12.18
C TYR A 128 -3.67 3.82 10.87
N ARG A 129 -4.05 2.80 10.11
CA ARG A 129 -4.91 2.90 8.92
C ARG A 129 -4.50 4.05 7.98
N ALA A 130 -3.27 3.97 7.47
CA ALA A 130 -2.67 5.07 6.72
C ALA A 130 -1.96 4.61 5.45
N ILE A 131 -1.86 5.51 4.49
CA ILE A 131 -0.88 5.43 3.39
C ILE A 131 0.19 6.48 3.65
N VAL A 132 1.44 6.07 3.75
CA VAL A 132 2.58 6.98 3.91
C VAL A 132 3.37 6.99 2.62
N ALA A 133 3.48 8.17 1.99
CA ALA A 133 4.11 8.34 0.69
C ALA A 133 5.64 8.12 0.73
N ASP A 134 6.22 7.90 -0.44
CA ASP A 134 7.65 7.63 -0.62
C ASP A 134 8.55 8.67 0.07
N GLY A 135 9.57 8.17 0.77
CA GLY A 135 10.59 8.98 1.43
C GLY A 135 10.12 9.80 2.63
N VAL A 136 8.85 9.66 3.03
CA VAL A 136 8.31 10.39 4.18
C VAL A 136 8.95 9.90 5.48
N LYS A 137 9.25 10.86 6.37
CA LYS A 137 9.71 10.61 7.73
C LYS A 137 8.61 10.92 8.75
N ILE A 138 8.31 9.96 9.60
CA ILE A 138 7.48 10.09 10.80
C ILE A 138 8.43 10.24 11.99
N ASP A 139 8.35 11.34 12.72
CA ASP A 139 9.29 11.62 13.81
C ASP A 139 9.00 10.74 15.06
N ASP A 140 9.97 10.68 15.96
CA ASP A 140 9.88 9.89 17.18
C ASP A 140 8.66 10.27 18.01
N GLY A 141 7.87 9.26 18.38
CA GLY A 141 6.66 9.42 19.18
C GLY A 141 5.51 10.19 18.49
N ALA A 142 5.60 10.45 17.19
CA ALA A 142 4.49 11.01 16.43
C ALA A 142 3.36 9.99 16.28
N VAL A 143 2.12 10.46 16.12
CA VAL A 143 0.94 9.61 15.95
C VAL A 143 0.23 9.99 14.67
N VAL A 144 -0.04 9.00 13.84
CA VAL A 144 -0.76 9.13 12.56
C VAL A 144 -2.00 8.26 12.62
N GLY A 145 -3.16 8.85 12.39
CA GLY A 145 -4.45 8.15 12.48
C GLY A 145 -4.85 7.77 13.90
N SER A 146 -5.87 6.94 14.02
CA SER A 146 -6.38 6.46 15.32
C SER A 146 -6.82 5.00 15.18
N PRO A 147 -6.61 4.16 16.20
CA PRO A 147 -7.08 2.78 16.19
C PRO A 147 -8.62 2.66 16.12
N ASP A 148 -9.33 3.69 16.57
CA ASP A 148 -10.79 3.72 16.63
C ASP A 148 -11.43 4.38 15.39
N SER A 149 -10.63 4.90 14.46
CA SER A 149 -11.11 5.58 13.24
C SER A 149 -11.14 4.62 12.05
N GLU A 150 -12.19 4.70 11.26
CA GLU A 150 -12.28 4.03 9.96
C GLU A 150 -11.69 4.86 8.82
N GLU A 151 -11.34 6.11 9.07
CA GLU A 151 -10.75 7.02 8.08
C GLU A 151 -9.33 6.58 7.71
N ILE A 152 -9.03 6.59 6.41
CA ILE A 152 -7.70 6.31 5.88
C ILE A 152 -6.92 7.62 5.75
N VAL A 153 -5.80 7.71 6.44
CA VAL A 153 -4.97 8.93 6.48
C VAL A 153 -3.89 8.85 5.40
N LEU A 154 -3.84 9.85 4.51
CA LEU A 154 -2.74 9.99 3.55
C LEU A 154 -1.69 10.96 4.08
N ILE A 155 -0.47 10.49 4.25
CA ILE A 155 0.68 11.28 4.68
C ILE A 155 1.66 11.45 3.51
N SER A 156 1.79 12.67 3.02
CA SER A 156 2.70 13.04 1.91
C SER A 156 3.86 13.94 2.33
N LYS A 157 3.94 14.29 3.61
CA LYS A 157 5.00 15.15 4.17
C LYS A 157 5.43 14.62 5.54
N ARG A 158 6.64 15.05 5.99
CA ARG A 158 7.14 14.72 7.32
C ARG A 158 6.11 15.07 8.40
N VAL A 159 5.86 14.13 9.30
CA VAL A 159 5.00 14.33 10.48
C VAL A 159 5.88 14.50 11.70
N LYS A 160 5.67 15.61 12.44
CA LYS A 160 6.37 15.90 13.69
C LYS A 160 5.56 15.45 14.89
N LYS A 161 6.23 15.23 16.01
CA LYS A 161 5.57 14.92 17.28
C LYS A 161 4.67 16.09 17.68
N GLY A 162 3.37 15.79 17.89
CA GLY A 162 2.36 16.77 18.31
C GLY A 162 1.63 17.49 17.17
N GLU A 163 1.85 17.08 15.92
CA GLU A 163 1.03 17.46 14.76
C GLU A 163 -0.09 16.46 14.54
#